data_68d442f915a342d038454ecbf1e7493f
#
_entry.id   68d442f915a342d038454ecbf1e7493f
#
_cell.length_a   1.000
_cell.length_b   1.000
_cell.length_c   1.000
_cell.angle_alpha   90.00
_cell.angle_beta   90.00
_cell.angle_gamma   90.00
#
_symmetry.space_group_name_H-M   'P 1'
#
loop_
_entity.id
_entity.type
_entity.pdbx_description
1 polymer ?
#
loop_
_entity_poly.entity_id
_entity_poly.type
_entity_poly.pdbx_seq_one_letter_code
_entity_poly.pdbx_strand_id
1 'polypeptide(L)'
;ETFLQSDNVTAKPPGSWIKPSSKLCDTLRIIGQKQVFDFYEGVLGDDYALDVKEMNGVMSRTDLRKYKVEWSDVSVTQLNTGHTLFAPPAPHSGDLLIFTMNILNGFPLQLSNDNSTLLNLHRMLEAFKYMDAQRGGLGDPRVDAITQLVSNLRSRSYADVIRANISDTSVASDYSQGGQDPVTRPEQDGGGYSHLSLMSSDGDAVSVTSSLGSYFGAKVSSRRTGIILNSALGDFSLPPPSSDTPPKVTNLPGPSKRPVSPSSPSIVVNRAADVELVLGGSGGDRVISAITQVNINANLSQQDLKTIMDSARIFARQNPSRVFYEYGFIKKYIQELYRFGHTTSRLDMKTPSSGLCAVGRSRAGTIEGVADWRTGGDVAGL
;
A
#
# COMPACT_ATOMS: atom_id res chain seq x y z
N GLU A 1 11.84 -19.94 18.61
CA GLU A 1 12.15 -19.45 19.98
C GLU A 1 11.60 -18.04 20.22
N THR A 2 11.80 -17.06 19.32
CA THR A 2 11.37 -15.66 19.56
C THR A 2 9.87 -15.51 19.78
N PHE A 3 9.05 -16.18 18.99
CA PHE A 3 7.59 -16.06 18.99
C PHE A 3 6.86 -17.22 19.65
N LEU A 4 7.59 -18.26 20.08
CA LEU A 4 7.05 -19.46 20.72
C LEU A 4 7.26 -19.44 22.23
N GLN A 5 6.44 -20.20 22.95
CA GLN A 5 6.63 -20.50 24.36
C GLN A 5 7.84 -21.46 24.54
N SER A 6 8.13 -21.81 25.78
CA SER A 6 9.26 -22.70 26.12
C SER A 6 9.15 -24.13 25.55
N ASP A 7 7.96 -24.53 25.12
CA ASP A 7 7.71 -25.81 24.44
C ASP A 7 8.15 -25.81 22.97
N ASN A 8 8.56 -24.66 22.40
CA ASN A 8 8.92 -24.44 21.00
C ASN A 8 7.84 -24.81 19.97
N VAL A 9 6.60 -24.94 20.39
CA VAL A 9 5.46 -25.33 19.53
C VAL A 9 4.34 -24.30 19.65
N THR A 10 3.98 -23.93 20.86
CA THR A 10 2.85 -23.03 21.12
C THR A 10 3.27 -21.56 20.93
N ALA A 11 2.47 -20.79 20.18
CA ALA A 11 2.68 -19.35 20.04
C ALA A 11 2.54 -18.65 21.40
N LYS A 12 3.35 -17.63 21.64
CA LYS A 12 3.17 -16.74 22.79
C LYS A 12 1.80 -16.06 22.70
N PRO A 13 1.08 -15.92 23.82
CA PRO A 13 -0.22 -15.25 23.81
C PRO A 13 -0.08 -13.77 23.40
N PRO A 14 -1.16 -13.18 22.84
CA PRO A 14 -1.20 -11.75 22.56
C PRO A 14 -0.84 -10.91 23.77
N GLY A 15 -0.10 -9.81 23.58
CA GLY A 15 0.40 -8.96 24.67
C GLY A 15 1.70 -9.46 25.33
N SER A 16 2.25 -10.59 24.90
CA SER A 16 3.54 -11.07 25.39
C SER A 16 4.69 -10.19 24.92
N TRP A 17 5.65 -9.96 25.79
CA TRP A 17 6.92 -9.35 25.39
C TRP A 17 7.69 -10.27 24.46
N ILE A 18 8.04 -9.75 23.28
CA ILE A 18 8.86 -10.42 22.29
C ILE A 18 10.29 -9.89 22.41
N LYS A 19 11.20 -10.72 22.87
CA LYS A 19 12.62 -10.38 22.91
C LYS A 19 13.24 -10.77 21.56
N PRO A 20 13.86 -9.83 20.82
CA PRO A 20 14.60 -10.16 19.62
C PRO A 20 15.70 -11.20 19.90
N SER A 21 16.08 -11.99 18.90
CA SER A 21 17.23 -12.88 19.04
C SER A 21 18.49 -12.07 19.30
N SER A 22 19.43 -12.62 20.07
CA SER A 22 20.73 -11.97 20.30
C SER A 22 21.45 -11.69 18.98
N LYS A 23 21.33 -12.58 18.01
CA LYS A 23 21.91 -12.41 16.66
C LYS A 23 21.36 -11.19 15.93
N LEU A 24 20.04 -10.97 15.99
CA LEU A 24 19.45 -9.76 15.40
C LEU A 24 19.93 -8.50 16.12
N CYS A 25 20.04 -8.52 17.44
CA CYS A 25 20.58 -7.39 18.20
C CYS A 25 22.04 -7.08 17.82
N ASP A 26 22.86 -8.11 17.62
CA ASP A 26 24.25 -7.95 17.18
C ASP A 26 24.32 -7.39 15.73
N THR A 27 23.48 -7.89 14.85
CA THR A 27 23.32 -7.37 13.48
C THR A 27 22.94 -5.91 13.47
N LEU A 28 21.94 -5.51 14.23
CA LEU A 28 21.50 -4.10 14.31
C LEU A 28 22.62 -3.20 14.89
N ARG A 29 23.38 -3.69 15.85
CA ARG A 29 24.53 -2.98 16.42
C ARG A 29 25.64 -2.80 15.39
N ILE A 30 25.96 -3.83 14.60
CA ILE A 30 26.93 -3.77 13.52
C ILE A 30 26.48 -2.73 12.48
N ILE A 31 25.22 -2.77 12.04
CA ILE A 31 24.67 -1.78 11.09
C ILE A 31 24.74 -0.37 11.66
N GLY A 32 24.43 -0.18 12.94
CA GLY A 32 24.52 1.12 13.61
C GLY A 32 25.94 1.67 13.70
N GLN A 33 26.94 0.81 13.86
CA GLN A 33 28.36 1.19 13.98
C GLN A 33 29.07 1.33 12.62
N LYS A 34 28.82 0.42 11.69
CA LYS A 34 29.51 0.31 10.40
C LYS A 34 28.64 0.74 9.22
N GLN A 35 27.44 1.25 9.49
CA GLN A 35 26.42 1.59 8.50
C GLN A 35 26.00 0.35 7.69
N VAL A 36 25.21 0.56 6.64
CA VAL A 36 24.72 -0.52 5.76
C VAL A 36 25.81 -1.20 4.94
N PHE A 37 26.99 -0.61 4.87
CA PHE A 37 28.13 -1.12 4.11
C PHE A 37 28.50 -2.56 4.50
N ASP A 38 28.51 -2.88 5.81
CA ASP A 38 28.87 -4.23 6.29
C ASP A 38 27.86 -5.30 5.83
N PHE A 39 26.58 -4.92 5.64
CA PHE A 39 25.57 -5.82 5.09
C PHE A 39 25.74 -6.06 3.59
N TYR A 40 26.02 -5.02 2.82
CA TYR A 40 26.14 -5.17 1.37
C TYR A 40 27.53 -5.61 0.90
N GLU A 41 28.57 -5.27 1.62
CA GLU A 41 29.97 -5.49 1.21
C GLU A 41 30.87 -6.16 2.26
N GLY A 42 30.44 -6.27 3.53
CA GLY A 42 31.20 -6.84 4.65
C GLY A 42 30.77 -8.24 5.07
N VAL A 43 31.26 -8.66 6.22
CA VAL A 43 31.06 -10.01 6.79
C VAL A 43 29.59 -10.34 7.04
N LEU A 44 28.81 -9.35 7.48
CA LEU A 44 27.37 -9.56 7.74
C LEU A 44 26.62 -10.04 6.49
N GLY A 45 26.97 -9.51 5.31
CA GLY A 45 26.41 -9.96 4.05
C GLY A 45 26.91 -11.35 3.62
N ASP A 46 28.15 -11.71 3.95
CA ASP A 46 28.68 -13.05 3.70
C ASP A 46 27.90 -14.08 4.51
N ASP A 47 27.70 -13.84 5.81
CA ASP A 47 26.92 -14.68 6.71
C ASP A 47 25.47 -14.83 6.26
N TYR A 48 24.84 -13.74 5.84
CA TYR A 48 23.46 -13.75 5.33
C TYR A 48 23.35 -14.56 4.04
N ALA A 49 24.25 -14.37 3.06
CA ALA A 49 24.25 -15.11 1.79
C ALA A 49 24.50 -16.60 2.01
N LEU A 50 25.40 -16.96 2.96
CA LEU A 50 25.67 -18.34 3.31
C LEU A 50 24.43 -19.03 3.91
N ASP A 51 23.72 -18.36 4.82
CA ASP A 51 22.48 -18.92 5.39
C ASP A 51 21.41 -19.12 4.32
N VAL A 52 21.23 -18.17 3.38
CA VAL A 52 20.31 -18.32 2.25
C VAL A 52 20.66 -19.53 1.40
N LYS A 53 21.94 -19.74 1.14
CA LYS A 53 22.43 -20.92 0.39
C LYS A 53 22.18 -22.22 1.15
N GLU A 54 22.41 -22.26 2.47
CA GLU A 54 22.13 -23.44 3.32
C GLU A 54 20.62 -23.78 3.37
N MET A 55 19.76 -22.78 3.15
CA MET A 55 18.30 -22.93 3.00
C MET A 55 17.85 -23.24 1.56
N ASN A 56 18.77 -23.63 0.67
CA ASN A 56 18.54 -23.87 -0.75
C ASN A 56 18.07 -22.63 -1.55
N GLY A 57 18.33 -21.43 -1.05
CA GLY A 57 18.11 -20.20 -1.80
C GLY A 57 19.22 -19.97 -2.85
N VAL A 58 18.91 -19.11 -3.83
CA VAL A 58 19.80 -18.86 -4.98
C VAL A 58 20.58 -17.54 -4.85
N MET A 59 20.29 -16.72 -3.84
CA MET A 59 20.96 -15.45 -3.64
C MET A 59 22.46 -15.66 -3.27
N SER A 60 23.30 -14.87 -3.87
CA SER A 60 24.74 -14.91 -3.67
C SER A 60 25.27 -13.60 -3.09
N ARG A 61 26.51 -13.63 -2.66
CA ARG A 61 27.26 -12.44 -2.25
C ARG A 61 27.31 -11.36 -3.34
N THR A 62 27.39 -11.79 -4.59
CA THR A 62 27.44 -10.89 -5.74
C THR A 62 26.14 -10.10 -5.90
N ASP A 63 25.01 -10.70 -5.57
CA ASP A 63 23.70 -10.05 -5.66
C ASP A 63 23.59 -8.93 -4.62
N LEU A 64 24.07 -9.15 -3.39
CA LEU A 64 24.12 -8.10 -2.37
C LEU A 64 25.02 -6.92 -2.81
N ARG A 65 26.23 -7.21 -3.32
CA ARG A 65 27.15 -6.16 -3.79
C ARG A 65 26.63 -5.36 -4.98
N LYS A 66 25.80 -5.95 -5.82
CA LYS A 66 25.19 -5.28 -6.97
C LYS A 66 23.97 -4.43 -6.61
N TYR A 67 23.40 -4.64 -5.43
CA TYR A 67 22.26 -3.85 -5.01
C TYR A 67 22.64 -2.39 -4.84
N LYS A 68 21.81 -1.49 -5.36
CA LYS A 68 21.93 -0.04 -5.19
C LYS A 68 20.58 0.57 -4.89
N VAL A 69 20.58 1.55 -4.00
CA VAL A 69 19.41 2.42 -3.79
C VAL A 69 19.15 3.22 -5.05
N GLU A 70 17.90 3.35 -5.43
CA GLU A 70 17.49 4.19 -6.54
C GLU A 70 16.70 5.40 -6.03
N TRP A 71 17.04 6.53 -6.58
CA TRP A 71 16.32 7.78 -6.44
C TRP A 71 15.50 8.03 -7.70
N SER A 72 14.25 8.41 -7.54
CA SER A 72 13.37 8.68 -8.66
C SER A 72 12.48 9.89 -8.35
N ASP A 73 12.01 10.55 -9.39
CA ASP A 73 11.01 11.59 -9.27
C ASP A 73 9.70 11.00 -8.73
N VAL A 74 9.02 11.77 -7.91
CA VAL A 74 7.73 11.39 -7.32
C VAL A 74 6.57 11.58 -8.33
N SER A 75 5.52 10.80 -8.18
CA SER A 75 4.25 11.00 -8.87
C SER A 75 3.44 12.06 -8.15
N VAL A 76 2.83 12.98 -8.89
CA VAL A 76 2.20 14.18 -8.34
C VAL A 76 0.82 14.41 -8.95
N THR A 77 -0.13 14.86 -8.15
CA THR A 77 -1.38 15.47 -8.64
C THR A 77 -1.84 16.60 -7.74
N GLN A 78 -2.49 17.58 -8.36
CA GLN A 78 -3.18 18.65 -7.62
C GLN A 78 -4.63 18.25 -7.35
N LEU A 79 -5.10 18.46 -6.15
CA LEU A 79 -6.49 18.27 -5.74
C LEU A 79 -7.31 19.54 -6.00
N ASN A 80 -8.62 19.41 -6.18
CA ASN A 80 -9.52 20.55 -6.39
C ASN A 80 -9.55 21.54 -5.23
N THR A 81 -9.16 21.08 -4.04
CA THR A 81 -8.96 21.93 -2.86
C THR A 81 -7.75 22.84 -2.97
N GLY A 82 -6.90 22.63 -3.98
CA GLY A 82 -5.64 23.35 -4.18
C GLY A 82 -4.44 22.72 -3.47
N HIS A 83 -4.63 21.59 -2.80
CA HIS A 83 -3.54 20.79 -2.25
C HIS A 83 -2.83 19.99 -3.35
N THR A 84 -1.58 19.62 -3.10
CA THR A 84 -0.79 18.75 -3.98
C THR A 84 -0.48 17.45 -3.25
N LEU A 85 -0.79 16.33 -3.88
CA LEU A 85 -0.51 14.98 -3.38
C LEU A 85 0.73 14.42 -4.08
N PHE A 86 1.68 13.95 -3.29
CA PHE A 86 2.90 13.27 -3.72
C PHE A 86 2.85 11.80 -3.32
N ALA A 87 3.29 10.91 -4.23
CA ALA A 87 3.35 9.47 -4.00
C ALA A 87 4.52 8.85 -4.78
N PRO A 88 5.05 7.66 -4.38
CA PRO A 88 6.16 7.03 -5.09
C PRO A 88 5.72 6.52 -6.47
N PRO A 89 6.62 6.53 -7.48
CA PRO A 89 6.34 5.96 -8.78
C PRO A 89 6.38 4.42 -8.77
N ALA A 90 6.02 3.81 -9.91
CA ALA A 90 6.24 2.38 -10.15
C ALA A 90 7.73 2.01 -9.89
N PRO A 91 8.05 0.83 -9.36
CA PRO A 91 7.17 -0.33 -9.14
C PRO A 91 6.28 -0.26 -7.90
N HIS A 92 6.29 0.84 -7.16
CA HIS A 92 5.31 1.09 -6.09
C HIS A 92 3.95 1.49 -6.67
N SER A 93 2.92 1.50 -5.83
CA SER A 93 1.55 1.74 -6.28
C SER A 93 1.08 3.19 -6.17
N GLY A 94 2.00 4.15 -6.02
CA GLY A 94 1.64 5.57 -5.95
C GLY A 94 1.01 6.09 -7.24
N ASP A 95 1.41 5.60 -8.42
CA ASP A 95 0.78 5.97 -9.68
C ASP A 95 -0.71 5.56 -9.72
N LEU A 96 -1.08 4.43 -9.10
CA LEU A 96 -2.48 4.01 -8.96
C LEU A 96 -3.24 4.93 -7.99
N LEU A 97 -2.59 5.40 -6.92
CA LEU A 97 -3.19 6.39 -6.03
C LEU A 97 -3.46 7.71 -6.77
N ILE A 98 -2.47 8.21 -7.51
CA ILE A 98 -2.61 9.43 -8.33
C ILE A 98 -3.75 9.28 -9.33
N PHE A 99 -3.83 8.15 -10.04
CA PHE A 99 -4.90 7.86 -10.98
C PHE A 99 -6.28 7.88 -10.32
N THR A 100 -6.43 7.18 -9.20
CA THR A 100 -7.68 7.14 -8.43
C THR A 100 -8.10 8.54 -7.99
N MET A 101 -7.17 9.31 -7.45
CA MET A 101 -7.43 10.68 -7.02
C MET A 101 -7.77 11.59 -8.20
N ASN A 102 -7.15 11.42 -9.37
CA ASN A 102 -7.48 12.18 -10.59
C ASN A 102 -8.90 11.90 -11.08
N ILE A 103 -9.35 10.64 -11.06
CA ILE A 103 -10.74 10.29 -11.39
C ILE A 103 -11.70 10.99 -10.43
N LEU A 104 -11.49 10.84 -9.12
CA LEU A 104 -12.37 11.35 -8.08
C LEU A 104 -12.37 12.88 -8.00
N ASN A 105 -11.23 13.50 -8.24
CA ASN A 105 -11.06 14.94 -8.24
C ASN A 105 -11.87 15.66 -9.34
N GLY A 106 -12.27 14.97 -10.38
CA GLY A 106 -13.14 15.51 -11.42
C GLY A 106 -14.63 15.49 -11.08
N PHE A 107 -15.05 14.83 -10.01
CA PHE A 107 -16.44 14.86 -9.55
C PHE A 107 -16.67 16.00 -8.54
N PRO A 108 -17.86 16.62 -8.51
CA PRO A 108 -18.25 17.56 -7.47
C PRO A 108 -18.60 16.78 -6.19
N LEU A 109 -17.56 16.26 -5.49
CA LEU A 109 -17.76 15.49 -4.27
C LEU A 109 -18.29 16.39 -3.15
N GLN A 110 -19.40 16.01 -2.52
CA GLN A 110 -20.05 16.72 -1.44
C GLN A 110 -20.62 15.75 -0.40
N LEU A 111 -20.55 16.11 0.87
CA LEU A 111 -21.13 15.35 1.98
C LEU A 111 -22.33 16.11 2.58
N SER A 112 -23.16 16.74 1.74
CA SER A 112 -24.25 17.62 2.17
C SER A 112 -25.52 16.88 2.63
N ASN A 113 -25.76 15.68 2.12
CA ASN A 113 -26.91 14.85 2.46
C ASN A 113 -26.66 13.37 2.09
N ASP A 114 -27.59 12.49 2.51
CA ASP A 114 -27.49 11.05 2.27
C ASP A 114 -27.34 10.66 0.79
N ASN A 115 -28.06 11.34 -0.10
CA ASN A 115 -28.02 11.02 -1.53
C ASN A 115 -26.68 11.40 -2.14
N SER A 116 -26.13 12.58 -1.82
CA SER A 116 -24.81 12.99 -2.29
C SER A 116 -23.72 12.09 -1.73
N THR A 117 -23.81 11.69 -0.47
CA THR A 117 -22.88 10.77 0.17
C THR A 117 -22.92 9.39 -0.50
N LEU A 118 -24.11 8.85 -0.79
CA LEU A 118 -24.27 7.57 -1.48
C LEU A 118 -23.72 7.61 -2.91
N LEU A 119 -23.98 8.69 -3.65
CA LEU A 119 -23.45 8.86 -5.00
C LEU A 119 -21.93 8.98 -5.01
N ASN A 120 -21.35 9.73 -4.07
CA ASN A 120 -19.90 9.81 -3.93
C ASN A 120 -19.28 8.46 -3.58
N LEU A 121 -19.95 7.67 -2.73
CA LEU A 121 -19.53 6.32 -2.40
C LEU A 121 -19.53 5.41 -3.64
N HIS A 122 -20.59 5.46 -4.45
CA HIS A 122 -20.67 4.72 -5.70
C HIS A 122 -19.54 5.12 -6.68
N ARG A 123 -19.33 6.41 -6.91
CA ARG A 123 -18.25 6.93 -7.78
C ARG A 123 -16.86 6.51 -7.30
N MET A 124 -16.65 6.51 -5.98
CA MET A 124 -15.39 6.06 -5.38
C MET A 124 -15.17 4.56 -5.59
N LEU A 125 -16.20 3.74 -5.44
CA LEU A 125 -16.12 2.30 -5.68
C LEU A 125 -15.85 1.97 -7.15
N GLU A 126 -16.46 2.71 -8.08
CA GLU A 126 -16.16 2.58 -9.51
C GLU A 126 -14.71 2.96 -9.82
N ALA A 127 -14.23 4.07 -9.26
CA ALA A 127 -12.82 4.46 -9.40
C ALA A 127 -11.86 3.38 -8.84
N PHE A 128 -12.21 2.72 -7.74
CA PHE A 128 -11.42 1.61 -7.20
C PHE A 128 -11.39 0.40 -8.14
N LYS A 129 -12.47 0.09 -8.83
CA LYS A 129 -12.49 -1.01 -9.81
C LYS A 129 -11.64 -0.69 -11.04
N TYR A 130 -11.72 0.54 -11.54
CA TYR A 130 -10.81 0.99 -12.62
C TYR A 130 -9.35 0.96 -12.18
N MET A 131 -9.04 1.40 -10.98
CA MET A 131 -7.68 1.33 -10.41
C MET A 131 -7.20 -0.14 -10.29
N ASP A 132 -8.05 -1.03 -9.81
CA ASP A 132 -7.74 -2.44 -9.66
C ASP A 132 -7.44 -3.11 -11.02
N ALA A 133 -8.19 -2.75 -12.07
CA ALA A 133 -7.95 -3.20 -13.44
C ALA A 133 -6.56 -2.78 -13.99
N GLN A 134 -6.06 -1.60 -13.62
CA GLN A 134 -4.74 -1.12 -14.06
C GLN A 134 -3.57 -1.79 -13.32
N ARG A 135 -3.80 -2.26 -12.10
CA ARG A 135 -2.76 -2.84 -11.23
C ARG A 135 -1.98 -3.95 -11.92
N GLY A 136 -2.66 -4.81 -12.64
CA GLY A 136 -2.06 -5.95 -13.31
C GLY A 136 -1.06 -5.58 -14.42
N GLY A 137 -1.09 -4.35 -14.93
CA GLY A 137 -0.16 -3.86 -15.95
C GLY A 137 1.13 -3.25 -15.39
N LEU A 138 1.22 -3.04 -14.05
CA LEU A 138 2.42 -2.48 -13.45
C LEU A 138 3.61 -3.46 -13.52
N GLY A 139 4.81 -2.91 -13.41
CA GLY A 139 6.07 -3.64 -13.41
C GLY A 139 7.22 -2.72 -13.00
N ASP A 140 8.44 -3.19 -13.20
CA ASP A 140 9.64 -2.38 -12.99
C ASP A 140 9.90 -1.51 -14.23
N PRO A 141 9.78 -0.17 -14.14
CA PRO A 141 9.92 0.71 -15.30
C PRO A 141 11.31 0.70 -15.94
N ARG A 142 12.32 0.14 -15.26
CA ARG A 142 13.67 -0.01 -15.79
C ARG A 142 13.79 -1.16 -16.79
N VAL A 143 12.89 -2.12 -16.72
CA VAL A 143 12.96 -3.39 -17.46
C VAL A 143 11.66 -3.66 -18.23
N ASP A 144 10.52 -3.31 -17.68
CA ASP A 144 9.21 -3.55 -18.28
C ASP A 144 8.77 -2.36 -19.16
N ALA A 145 8.11 -2.66 -20.28
CA ALA A 145 7.58 -1.66 -21.20
C ALA A 145 6.28 -1.03 -20.65
N ILE A 146 6.35 -0.36 -19.51
CA ILE A 146 5.19 0.23 -18.82
C ILE A 146 5.13 1.76 -18.89
N THR A 147 6.01 2.39 -19.64
CA THR A 147 6.09 3.87 -19.74
C THR A 147 4.75 4.50 -20.13
N GLN A 148 4.05 3.92 -21.11
CA GLN A 148 2.75 4.44 -21.56
C GLN A 148 1.69 4.27 -20.46
N LEU A 149 1.65 3.14 -19.76
CA LEU A 149 0.72 2.92 -18.64
C LEU A 149 0.97 3.94 -17.53
N VAL A 150 2.21 4.12 -17.10
CA VAL A 150 2.57 5.08 -16.06
C VAL A 150 2.20 6.50 -16.48
N SER A 151 2.47 6.88 -17.73
CA SER A 151 2.06 8.18 -18.27
C SER A 151 0.54 8.37 -18.22
N ASN A 152 -0.23 7.35 -18.61
CA ASN A 152 -1.69 7.38 -18.55
C ASN A 152 -2.19 7.54 -17.11
N LEU A 153 -1.66 6.76 -16.16
CA LEU A 153 -2.06 6.81 -14.75
C LEU A 153 -1.85 8.20 -14.12
N ARG A 154 -0.82 8.93 -14.54
CA ARG A 154 -0.54 10.30 -14.09
C ARG A 154 -1.37 11.36 -14.82
N SER A 155 -1.93 11.02 -15.98
CA SER A 155 -2.63 11.96 -16.86
C SER A 155 -4.04 12.27 -16.34
N ARG A 156 -4.34 13.56 -16.18
CA ARG A 156 -5.70 14.02 -15.86
C ARG A 156 -6.66 13.78 -17.04
N SER A 157 -6.21 14.00 -18.28
CA SER A 157 -7.05 13.77 -19.44
C SER A 157 -7.42 12.29 -19.59
N TYR A 158 -6.52 11.37 -19.24
CA TYR A 158 -6.87 9.95 -19.19
C TYR A 158 -7.88 9.64 -18.07
N ALA A 159 -7.68 10.20 -16.89
CA ALA A 159 -8.64 10.07 -15.79
C ALA A 159 -10.02 10.66 -16.15
N ASP A 160 -10.07 11.74 -16.95
CA ASP A 160 -11.32 12.32 -17.49
C ASP A 160 -12.05 11.37 -18.43
N VAL A 161 -11.33 10.67 -19.30
CA VAL A 161 -11.89 9.63 -20.17
C VAL A 161 -12.50 8.49 -19.34
N ILE A 162 -11.76 8.01 -18.33
CA ILE A 162 -12.27 6.96 -17.44
C ILE A 162 -13.48 7.44 -16.65
N ARG A 163 -13.44 8.65 -16.12
CA ARG A 163 -14.56 9.25 -15.38
C ARG A 163 -15.84 9.35 -16.22
N ALA A 164 -15.71 9.66 -17.50
CA ALA A 164 -16.85 9.73 -18.41
C ALA A 164 -17.57 8.38 -18.61
N ASN A 165 -16.92 7.26 -18.27
CA ASN A 165 -17.51 5.92 -18.30
C ASN A 165 -18.15 5.52 -16.96
N ILE A 166 -17.99 6.31 -15.90
CA ILE A 166 -18.64 6.07 -14.61
C ILE A 166 -20.06 6.65 -14.68
N SER A 167 -21.06 5.77 -14.71
CA SER A 167 -22.46 6.14 -14.65
C SER A 167 -22.87 6.50 -13.22
N ASP A 168 -23.69 7.53 -13.05
CA ASP A 168 -24.26 7.88 -11.73
C ASP A 168 -25.43 6.97 -11.30
N THR A 169 -25.81 5.97 -12.12
CA THR A 169 -26.98 5.14 -11.89
C THR A 169 -26.71 3.64 -11.89
N SER A 170 -25.55 3.22 -12.39
CA SER A 170 -25.19 1.80 -12.51
C SER A 170 -23.69 1.55 -12.52
N VAL A 171 -23.28 0.36 -12.10
CA VAL A 171 -21.90 -0.11 -12.24
C VAL A 171 -21.53 -0.23 -13.73
N ALA A 172 -20.26 0.00 -14.05
CA ALA A 172 -19.75 -0.21 -15.38
C ALA A 172 -19.77 -1.71 -15.76
N SER A 173 -20.04 -2.01 -17.01
CA SER A 173 -20.03 -3.40 -17.53
C SER A 173 -18.62 -3.90 -17.81
N ASP A 174 -17.66 -3.00 -18.05
CA ASP A 174 -16.28 -3.30 -18.35
C ASP A 174 -15.34 -2.26 -17.76
N TYR A 175 -14.29 -2.72 -17.10
CA TYR A 175 -13.24 -1.91 -16.49
C TYR A 175 -11.89 -2.01 -17.23
N SER A 176 -11.85 -2.76 -18.33
CA SER A 176 -10.62 -3.04 -19.09
C SER A 176 -10.12 -1.87 -19.94
N GLN A 177 -10.89 -0.79 -20.07
CA GLN A 177 -10.55 0.34 -20.91
C GLN A 177 -9.18 0.92 -20.59
N GLY A 178 -8.23 0.68 -21.49
CA GLY A 178 -6.84 1.08 -21.35
C GLY A 178 -5.99 0.21 -20.42
N GLY A 179 -6.58 -0.80 -19.80
CA GLY A 179 -5.91 -1.79 -18.97
C GLY A 179 -5.76 -3.12 -19.70
N GLN A 180 -4.75 -3.88 -19.33
CA GLN A 180 -4.59 -5.25 -19.80
C GLN A 180 -5.58 -6.16 -19.08
N ASP A 181 -5.92 -7.32 -19.69
CA ASP A 181 -6.79 -8.33 -19.08
C ASP A 181 -6.49 -8.57 -17.61
N PRO A 182 -7.53 -8.72 -16.78
CA PRO A 182 -7.36 -8.91 -15.36
C PRO A 182 -6.55 -10.18 -15.10
N VAL A 183 -5.32 -10.02 -14.65
CA VAL A 183 -4.60 -11.15 -14.08
C VAL A 183 -5.27 -11.46 -12.76
N THR A 184 -5.79 -12.67 -12.64
CA THR A 184 -6.12 -13.26 -11.35
C THR A 184 -4.83 -13.35 -10.53
N ARG A 185 -4.54 -12.33 -9.74
CA ARG A 185 -3.52 -12.44 -8.69
C ARG A 185 -4.17 -13.07 -7.47
N PRO A 186 -3.49 -14.01 -6.81
CA PRO A 186 -3.85 -14.37 -5.45
C PRO A 186 -3.94 -13.08 -4.63
N GLU A 187 -4.94 -12.99 -3.77
CA GLU A 187 -5.01 -11.89 -2.81
C GLU A 187 -3.70 -11.89 -2.01
N GLN A 188 -2.92 -10.82 -2.11
CA GLN A 188 -1.79 -10.66 -1.21
C GLN A 188 -2.36 -10.42 0.20
N ASP A 189 -2.18 -11.41 1.07
CA ASP A 189 -2.46 -11.26 2.50
C ASP A 189 -1.64 -10.08 3.01
N GLY A 190 -2.33 -8.95 3.16
CA GLY A 190 -1.76 -7.61 3.23
C GLY A 190 -0.97 -7.27 4.48
N GLY A 191 -0.15 -8.15 5.05
CA GLY A 191 0.30 -7.96 6.40
C GLY A 191 1.77 -7.69 6.67
N GLY A 192 2.67 -7.90 5.74
CA GLY A 192 4.11 -7.79 5.99
C GLY A 192 4.70 -6.38 5.87
N TYR A 193 3.90 -5.34 5.98
CA TYR A 193 4.30 -3.94 5.82
C TYR A 193 4.31 -3.20 7.16
N SER A 194 5.23 -2.25 7.27
CA SER A 194 5.27 -1.25 8.35
C SER A 194 5.31 0.13 7.72
N HIS A 195 4.71 1.11 8.39
CA HIS A 195 4.71 2.48 7.93
C HIS A 195 5.06 3.45 9.06
N LEU A 196 5.81 4.49 8.72
CA LEU A 196 6.19 5.57 9.60
C LEU A 196 5.91 6.91 8.90
N SER A 197 5.11 7.75 9.54
CA SER A 197 4.86 9.13 9.15
C SER A 197 5.55 10.07 10.14
N LEU A 198 6.34 11.00 9.65
CA LEU A 198 7.07 11.99 10.45
C LEU A 198 6.79 13.40 9.94
N MET A 199 6.68 14.33 10.86
CA MET A 199 6.62 15.77 10.58
C MET A 199 7.39 16.52 11.68
N SER A 200 8.34 17.37 11.29
CA SER A 200 9.08 18.22 12.21
C SER A 200 8.33 19.51 12.50
N SER A 201 8.74 20.21 13.57
CA SER A 201 8.26 21.56 13.88
C SER A 201 8.55 22.56 12.75
N ASP A 202 9.65 22.36 12.01
CA ASP A 202 10.10 23.24 10.93
C ASP A 202 9.38 22.96 9.59
N GLY A 203 8.51 21.93 9.55
CA GLY A 203 7.71 21.59 8.39
C GLY A 203 8.32 20.50 7.48
N ASP A 204 9.48 19.95 7.81
CA ASP A 204 10.01 18.80 7.11
C ASP A 204 9.15 17.56 7.36
N ALA A 205 8.97 16.73 6.33
CA ALA A 205 8.14 15.54 6.46
C ALA A 205 8.74 14.33 5.75
N VAL A 206 8.54 13.16 6.35
CA VAL A 206 8.96 11.88 5.78
C VAL A 206 7.84 10.85 5.89
N SER A 207 7.57 10.16 4.80
CA SER A 207 6.61 9.06 4.71
C SER A 207 7.34 7.80 4.26
N VAL A 208 7.47 6.80 5.14
CA VAL A 208 8.29 5.61 4.91
C VAL A 208 7.46 4.35 5.04
N THR A 209 7.45 3.53 3.99
CA THR A 209 6.88 2.18 4.04
C THR A 209 7.99 1.17 3.82
N SER A 210 8.09 0.20 4.72
CA SER A 210 8.99 -0.94 4.64
C SER A 210 8.19 -2.24 4.61
N SER A 211 8.72 -3.29 3.95
CA SER A 211 8.00 -4.55 3.80
C SER A 211 8.89 -5.77 3.88
N LEU A 212 8.35 -6.83 4.48
CA LEU A 212 8.85 -8.20 4.35
C LEU A 212 8.08 -8.99 3.26
N GLY A 213 7.11 -8.38 2.58
CA GLY A 213 6.14 -9.03 1.71
C GLY A 213 4.94 -9.52 2.50
N SER A 214 4.85 -10.81 2.80
CA SER A 214 3.82 -11.41 3.66
C SER A 214 4.11 -11.24 5.16
N TYR A 215 3.16 -11.57 6.03
CA TYR A 215 3.38 -11.67 7.47
C TYR A 215 4.58 -12.57 7.79
N PHE A 216 5.55 -12.04 8.54
CA PHE A 216 6.84 -12.69 8.84
C PHE A 216 7.66 -13.07 7.60
N GLY A 217 7.45 -12.42 6.46
CA GLY A 217 8.19 -12.66 5.23
C GLY A 217 8.13 -14.11 4.76
N ALA A 218 9.29 -14.70 4.48
CA ALA A 218 9.42 -16.12 4.11
C ALA A 218 9.25 -17.09 5.30
N LYS A 219 8.94 -16.59 6.51
CA LYS A 219 8.77 -17.34 7.76
C LYS A 219 10.01 -18.14 8.18
N VAL A 220 11.16 -17.72 7.71
CA VAL A 220 12.48 -18.21 8.09
C VAL A 220 13.40 -17.06 8.46
N SER A 221 14.39 -17.34 9.31
CA SER A 221 15.39 -16.36 9.70
C SER A 221 16.80 -16.91 9.48
N SER A 222 17.70 -16.02 9.13
CA SER A 222 19.14 -16.31 9.07
C SER A 222 19.65 -16.71 10.46
N ARG A 223 20.33 -17.82 10.56
CA ARG A 223 20.87 -18.35 11.83
C ARG A 223 22.06 -17.52 12.34
N ARG A 224 22.85 -16.97 11.41
CA ARG A 224 24.04 -16.18 11.71
C ARG A 224 23.70 -14.74 12.06
N THR A 225 22.73 -14.17 11.35
CA THR A 225 22.40 -12.74 11.48
C THR A 225 21.11 -12.46 12.27
N GLY A 226 20.24 -13.46 12.43
CA GLY A 226 18.92 -13.29 13.04
C GLY A 226 17.92 -12.50 12.18
N ILE A 227 18.29 -12.11 10.96
CA ILE A 227 17.40 -11.38 10.03
C ILE A 227 16.31 -12.32 9.53
N ILE A 228 15.05 -11.88 9.60
CA ILE A 228 13.92 -12.57 8.99
C ILE A 228 13.95 -12.30 7.48
N LEU A 229 13.93 -13.37 6.66
CA LEU A 229 13.96 -13.23 5.21
C LEU A 229 12.62 -12.70 4.70
N ASN A 230 12.67 -11.77 3.75
CA ASN A 230 11.46 -11.30 3.08
C ASN A 230 10.91 -12.34 2.09
N SER A 231 9.65 -12.18 1.70
CA SER A 231 8.97 -12.99 0.67
C SER A 231 8.70 -12.20 -0.62
N ALA A 232 9.46 -11.15 -0.90
CA ALA A 232 9.21 -10.22 -2.00
C ALA A 232 9.28 -10.88 -3.41
N LEU A 233 9.90 -12.05 -3.56
CA LEU A 233 9.82 -12.84 -4.80
C LEU A 233 8.38 -13.27 -5.11
N GLY A 234 7.53 -13.42 -4.10
CA GLY A 234 6.11 -13.73 -4.25
C GLY A 234 5.29 -12.56 -4.81
N ASP A 235 5.86 -11.36 -4.85
CA ASP A 235 5.20 -10.18 -5.42
C ASP A 235 5.35 -10.09 -6.94
N PHE A 236 6.19 -10.95 -7.55
CA PHE A 236 6.23 -11.12 -9.00
C PHE A 236 5.00 -11.87 -9.52
N SER A 237 4.62 -11.57 -10.76
CA SER A 237 3.56 -12.28 -11.47
C SER A 237 4.09 -13.63 -11.97
N LEU A 238 3.66 -14.72 -11.35
CA LEU A 238 3.98 -16.06 -11.81
C LEU A 238 2.78 -16.60 -12.61
N PRO A 239 3.02 -17.28 -13.74
CA PRO A 239 1.95 -17.96 -14.44
C PRO A 239 1.39 -19.06 -13.55
N PRO A 240 0.05 -19.25 -13.49
CA PRO A 240 -0.52 -20.39 -12.80
C PRO A 240 0.00 -21.69 -13.44
N PRO A 241 0.31 -22.73 -12.64
CA PRO A 241 0.92 -23.98 -13.14
C PRO A 241 0.13 -24.71 -14.24
N SER A 242 -1.16 -24.40 -14.38
CA SER A 242 -2.09 -25.07 -15.30
C SER A 242 -2.71 -24.12 -16.35
N SER A 243 -2.14 -22.95 -16.57
CA SER A 243 -2.71 -21.96 -17.48
C SER A 243 -2.06 -22.05 -18.87
N ASP A 244 -2.88 -22.31 -19.88
CA ASP A 244 -2.50 -22.15 -21.30
C ASP A 244 -2.39 -20.67 -21.70
N THR A 245 -2.73 -19.75 -20.79
CA THR A 245 -2.65 -18.29 -21.02
C THR A 245 -1.20 -17.86 -20.87
N PRO A 246 -0.61 -17.22 -21.88
CA PRO A 246 0.76 -16.71 -21.76
C PRO A 246 0.84 -15.73 -20.57
N PRO A 247 1.92 -15.80 -19.78
CA PRO A 247 2.10 -14.86 -18.67
C PRO A 247 2.14 -13.44 -19.19
N LYS A 248 1.60 -12.49 -18.41
CA LYS A 248 1.80 -11.07 -18.73
C LYS A 248 3.30 -10.77 -18.83
N VAL A 249 3.64 -9.93 -19.80
CA VAL A 249 5.03 -9.54 -20.07
C VAL A 249 5.61 -8.69 -18.91
N THR A 250 4.73 -8.00 -18.16
CA THR A 250 5.13 -7.13 -17.05
C THR A 250 5.21 -7.88 -15.72
N ASN A 251 6.09 -7.41 -14.84
CA ASN A 251 6.28 -7.94 -13.48
C ASN A 251 6.63 -9.45 -13.41
N LEU A 252 7.21 -10.03 -14.46
CA LEU A 252 7.81 -11.36 -14.39
C LEU A 252 9.15 -11.30 -13.65
N PRO A 253 9.54 -12.34 -12.88
CA PRO A 253 10.84 -12.37 -12.25
C PRO A 253 11.96 -12.31 -13.29
N GLY A 254 13.02 -11.57 -12.99
CA GLY A 254 14.17 -11.43 -13.86
C GLY A 254 15.39 -10.85 -13.13
N PRO A 255 16.60 -10.94 -13.73
CA PRO A 255 17.81 -10.42 -13.12
C PRO A 255 17.70 -8.91 -12.85
N SER A 256 18.10 -8.51 -11.64
CA SER A 256 18.08 -7.10 -11.18
C SER A 256 16.74 -6.40 -11.22
N LYS A 257 15.65 -7.14 -11.39
CA LYS A 257 14.29 -6.63 -11.45
C LYS A 257 13.67 -6.51 -10.08
N ARG A 258 12.89 -5.45 -9.84
CA ARG A 258 12.12 -5.23 -8.62
C ARG A 258 10.67 -5.65 -8.84
N PRO A 259 10.06 -6.40 -7.92
CA PRO A 259 8.65 -6.72 -8.01
C PRO A 259 7.78 -5.47 -7.78
N VAL A 260 6.54 -5.52 -8.25
CA VAL A 260 5.52 -4.51 -7.91
C VAL A 260 5.17 -4.59 -6.43
N SER A 261 5.12 -3.44 -5.78
CA SER A 261 4.72 -3.31 -4.37
C SER A 261 3.43 -2.52 -4.23
N PRO A 262 2.46 -2.95 -3.40
CA PRO A 262 1.27 -2.17 -3.09
C PRO A 262 1.55 -0.95 -2.21
N SER A 263 2.77 -0.76 -1.71
CA SER A 263 3.12 0.38 -0.88
C SER A 263 2.89 1.71 -1.60
N SER A 264 2.31 2.67 -0.86
CA SER A 264 1.99 4.00 -1.38
C SER A 264 2.12 5.06 -0.29
N PRO A 265 3.33 5.22 0.33
CA PRO A 265 3.55 6.34 1.23
C PRO A 265 3.24 7.65 0.51
N SER A 266 2.58 8.58 1.17
CA SER A 266 2.12 9.81 0.53
C SER A 266 2.27 11.02 1.44
N ILE A 267 2.44 12.19 0.81
CA ILE A 267 2.50 13.49 1.46
C ILE A 267 1.57 14.43 0.72
N VAL A 268 0.79 15.20 1.46
CA VAL A 268 -0.09 16.24 0.94
C VAL A 268 0.40 17.58 1.45
N VAL A 269 0.56 18.52 0.54
CA VAL A 269 0.92 19.90 0.87
C VAL A 269 -0.19 20.86 0.43
N ASN A 270 -0.31 21.97 1.13
CA ASN A 270 -1.25 23.05 0.79
C ASN A 270 -0.70 23.96 -0.33
N ARG A 271 -1.44 25.02 -0.66
CA ARG A 271 -1.04 25.98 -1.72
C ARG A 271 0.21 26.80 -1.37
N ALA A 272 0.53 26.91 -0.09
CA ALA A 272 1.73 27.58 0.39
C ALA A 272 2.96 26.65 0.44
N ALA A 273 2.78 25.39 0.01
CA ALA A 273 3.74 24.30 0.09
C ALA A 273 4.02 23.79 1.53
N ASP A 274 3.16 24.13 2.50
CA ASP A 274 3.27 23.55 3.84
C ASP A 274 2.72 22.12 3.84
N VAL A 275 3.33 21.25 4.62
CA VAL A 275 2.86 19.88 4.78
C VAL A 275 1.59 19.86 5.64
N GLU A 276 0.52 19.29 5.07
CA GLU A 276 -0.78 19.13 5.72
C GLU A 276 -1.03 17.73 6.22
N LEU A 277 -0.56 16.72 5.47
CA LEU A 277 -0.79 15.31 5.82
C LEU A 277 0.34 14.43 5.31
N VAL A 278 0.87 13.59 6.17
CA VAL A 278 1.80 12.49 5.86
C VAL A 278 1.07 11.19 6.18
N LEU A 279 0.95 10.30 5.22
CA LEU A 279 0.06 9.16 5.33
C LEU A 279 0.60 7.94 4.59
N GLY A 280 0.40 6.77 5.16
CA GLY A 280 0.62 5.49 4.51
C GLY A 280 0.31 4.34 5.45
N GLY A 281 0.61 3.11 5.04
CA GLY A 281 0.27 1.98 5.87
C GLY A 281 0.53 0.61 5.28
N SER A 282 -0.09 -0.37 5.91
CA SER A 282 -0.08 -1.80 5.60
C SER A 282 -1.47 -2.27 5.19
N GLY A 283 -1.57 -3.33 4.40
CA GLY A 283 -2.86 -3.91 4.01
C GLY A 283 -2.89 -4.43 2.55
N GLY A 284 -1.73 -4.61 1.95
CA GLY A 284 -1.61 -5.13 0.58
C GLY A 284 -2.38 -4.26 -0.42
N ASP A 285 -3.13 -4.89 -1.30
CA ASP A 285 -3.89 -4.22 -2.37
C ASP A 285 -4.94 -3.22 -1.87
N ARG A 286 -5.32 -3.27 -0.58
CA ARG A 286 -6.35 -2.40 0.02
C ARG A 286 -5.80 -1.05 0.48
N VAL A 287 -4.47 -0.90 0.59
CA VAL A 287 -3.82 0.32 1.10
C VAL A 287 -4.21 1.54 0.29
N ILE A 288 -4.24 1.46 -1.05
CA ILE A 288 -4.58 2.60 -1.91
C ILE A 288 -6.01 3.08 -1.64
N SER A 289 -6.97 2.14 -1.55
CA SER A 289 -8.36 2.48 -1.25
C SER A 289 -8.49 3.13 0.14
N ALA A 290 -7.73 2.67 1.13
CA ALA A 290 -7.73 3.25 2.46
C ALA A 290 -7.12 4.67 2.47
N ILE A 291 -5.96 4.85 1.84
CA ILE A 291 -5.31 6.18 1.68
C ILE A 291 -6.23 7.15 0.94
N THR A 292 -6.90 6.69 -0.12
CA THR A 292 -7.86 7.49 -0.89
C THR A 292 -9.01 7.98 0.00
N GLN A 293 -9.62 7.08 0.80
CA GLN A 293 -10.73 7.44 1.70
C GLN A 293 -10.31 8.45 2.75
N VAL A 294 -9.11 8.30 3.35
CA VAL A 294 -8.59 9.27 4.32
C VAL A 294 -8.37 10.63 3.65
N ASN A 295 -7.72 10.65 2.47
CA ASN A 295 -7.51 11.92 1.74
C ASN A 295 -8.81 12.62 1.37
N ILE A 296 -9.82 11.89 0.88
CA ILE A 296 -11.12 12.46 0.54
C ILE A 296 -11.81 13.01 1.80
N ASN A 297 -11.86 12.23 2.88
CA ASN A 297 -12.52 12.65 4.10
C ASN A 297 -11.80 13.82 4.78
N ALA A 298 -10.46 13.86 4.78
CA ALA A 298 -9.70 15.00 5.28
C ALA A 298 -10.00 16.29 4.52
N ASN A 299 -10.27 16.20 3.22
CA ASN A 299 -10.61 17.35 2.38
C ASN A 299 -12.09 17.75 2.44
N LEU A 300 -13.01 16.80 2.63
CA LEU A 300 -14.45 17.06 2.53
C LEU A 300 -15.16 17.15 3.88
N SER A 301 -14.70 16.42 4.89
CA SER A 301 -15.35 16.39 6.19
C SER A 301 -14.81 17.48 7.14
N GLN A 302 -15.59 17.79 8.17
CA GLN A 302 -15.19 18.68 9.25
C GLN A 302 -14.57 17.90 10.43
N GLN A 303 -14.38 16.61 10.25
CA GLN A 303 -13.90 15.70 11.31
C GLN A 303 -12.39 15.86 11.55
N ASP A 304 -11.95 15.53 12.76
CA ASP A 304 -10.54 15.42 13.10
C ASP A 304 -9.90 14.18 12.47
N LEU A 305 -8.57 14.19 12.40
CA LEU A 305 -7.81 13.13 11.75
C LEU A 305 -8.04 11.76 12.40
N LYS A 306 -8.20 11.70 13.73
CA LYS A 306 -8.45 10.46 14.46
C LYS A 306 -9.80 9.84 14.07
N THR A 307 -10.86 10.63 14.02
CA THR A 307 -12.19 10.18 13.59
C THR A 307 -12.17 9.67 12.15
N ILE A 308 -11.48 10.37 11.25
CA ILE A 308 -11.34 9.93 9.85
C ILE A 308 -10.58 8.61 9.76
N MET A 309 -9.50 8.46 10.50
CA MET A 309 -8.66 7.25 10.50
C MET A 309 -9.39 6.03 11.06
N ASP A 310 -10.22 6.23 12.09
CA ASP A 310 -10.99 5.16 12.75
C ASP A 310 -12.26 4.77 11.99
N SER A 311 -12.71 5.58 11.04
CA SER A 311 -13.91 5.31 10.25
C SER A 311 -13.83 3.96 9.53
N ALA A 312 -14.95 3.24 9.51
CA ALA A 312 -15.05 1.97 8.78
C ALA A 312 -14.76 2.17 7.30
N ARG A 313 -13.98 1.25 6.73
CA ARG A 313 -13.49 1.33 5.35
C ARG A 313 -14.24 0.42 4.41
N ILE A 314 -14.22 0.79 3.14
CA ILE A 314 -14.81 0.05 2.04
C ILE A 314 -13.84 0.04 0.86
N PHE A 315 -13.79 -1.04 0.11
CA PHE A 315 -12.99 -1.11 -1.12
C PHE A 315 -13.69 -1.98 -2.16
N ALA A 316 -13.28 -1.87 -3.40
CA ALA A 316 -13.83 -2.67 -4.48
C ALA A 316 -12.72 -3.33 -5.29
N ARG A 317 -13.04 -4.51 -5.84
CA ARG A 317 -12.25 -5.23 -6.82
C ARG A 317 -13.04 -5.35 -8.12
N GLN A 318 -12.31 -5.42 -9.21
CA GLN A 318 -12.89 -5.58 -10.54
C GLN A 318 -13.11 -7.07 -10.86
N ASN A 319 -12.21 -7.96 -10.45
CA ASN A 319 -12.31 -9.39 -10.76
C ASN A 319 -12.10 -10.27 -9.51
N PRO A 320 -13.14 -10.96 -9.01
CA PRO A 320 -14.54 -10.73 -9.37
C PRO A 320 -15.02 -9.34 -8.95
N SER A 321 -15.94 -8.74 -9.73
CA SER A 321 -16.51 -7.43 -9.42
C SER A 321 -17.28 -7.50 -8.09
N ARG A 322 -16.66 -7.00 -7.03
CA ARG A 322 -17.21 -7.08 -5.67
C ARG A 322 -16.72 -5.93 -4.79
N VAL A 323 -17.62 -5.47 -3.95
CA VAL A 323 -17.36 -4.47 -2.91
C VAL A 323 -17.21 -5.16 -1.57
N PHE A 324 -16.16 -4.83 -0.85
CA PHE A 324 -15.89 -5.33 0.50
C PHE A 324 -15.95 -4.18 1.50
N TYR A 325 -16.55 -4.42 2.65
CA TYR A 325 -16.72 -3.40 3.68
C TYR A 325 -16.46 -3.96 5.08
N GLU A 326 -15.97 -3.11 5.97
CA GLU A 326 -15.68 -3.45 7.36
C GLU A 326 -16.94 -3.49 8.22
N TYR A 327 -16.85 -4.23 9.35
CA TYR A 327 -17.83 -4.11 10.41
C TYR A 327 -17.90 -2.66 10.90
N GLY A 328 -19.10 -2.16 11.13
CA GLY A 328 -19.31 -0.75 11.51
C GLY A 328 -19.58 0.18 10.33
N PHE A 329 -19.44 -0.27 9.08
CA PHE A 329 -19.86 0.53 7.93
C PHE A 329 -21.38 0.72 7.93
N ILE A 330 -21.86 1.90 7.56
CA ILE A 330 -23.27 2.29 7.65
C ILE A 330 -24.14 1.38 6.78
N LYS A 331 -24.95 0.53 7.41
CA LYS A 331 -25.76 -0.51 6.76
C LYS A 331 -26.69 0.06 5.68
N LYS A 332 -27.26 1.24 5.90
CA LYS A 332 -28.11 1.94 4.93
C LYS A 332 -27.41 2.09 3.58
N TYR A 333 -26.18 2.59 3.56
CA TYR A 333 -25.44 2.79 2.32
C TYR A 333 -25.10 1.46 1.63
N ILE A 334 -24.75 0.43 2.40
CA ILE A 334 -24.49 -0.90 1.83
C ILE A 334 -25.74 -1.45 1.13
N GLN A 335 -26.92 -1.27 1.72
CA GLN A 335 -28.18 -1.70 1.11
C GLN A 335 -28.51 -0.90 -0.16
N GLU A 336 -28.29 0.41 -0.15
CA GLU A 336 -28.55 1.27 -1.31
C GLU A 336 -27.57 1.02 -2.47
N LEU A 337 -26.34 0.55 -2.21
CA LEU A 337 -25.36 0.20 -3.25
C LEU A 337 -25.87 -0.89 -4.21
N TYR A 338 -26.79 -1.77 -3.77
CA TYR A 338 -27.43 -2.76 -4.66
C TYR A 338 -28.23 -2.11 -5.80
N ARG A 339 -28.78 -0.91 -5.59
CA ARG A 339 -29.52 -0.17 -6.63
C ARG A 339 -28.64 0.24 -7.80
N PHE A 340 -27.34 0.44 -7.57
CA PHE A 340 -26.38 0.69 -8.62
C PHE A 340 -25.85 -0.61 -9.27
N GLY A 341 -26.20 -1.77 -8.73
CA GLY A 341 -25.73 -3.06 -9.20
C GLY A 341 -24.45 -3.56 -8.52
N HIS A 342 -24.00 -2.94 -7.43
CA HIS A 342 -22.86 -3.46 -6.67
C HIS A 342 -23.22 -4.74 -5.93
N THR A 343 -22.36 -5.75 -6.04
CA THR A 343 -22.37 -6.92 -5.17
C THR A 343 -21.47 -6.65 -3.97
N THR A 344 -22.00 -6.80 -2.76
CA THR A 344 -21.26 -6.47 -1.53
C THR A 344 -20.97 -7.70 -0.68
N SER A 345 -19.85 -7.68 0.05
CA SER A 345 -19.48 -8.67 1.05
C SER A 345 -18.86 -7.97 2.26
N ARG A 346 -19.29 -8.38 3.45
CA ARG A 346 -18.64 -7.90 4.67
C ARG A 346 -17.32 -8.66 4.87
N LEU A 347 -16.26 -7.94 5.24
CA LEU A 347 -15.00 -8.56 5.65
C LEU A 347 -15.21 -9.39 6.92
N ASP A 348 -14.54 -10.53 6.99
CA ASP A 348 -14.41 -11.27 8.24
C ASP A 348 -13.56 -10.44 9.21
N MET A 349 -13.93 -10.42 10.49
CA MET A 349 -13.17 -9.76 11.55
C MET A 349 -11.74 -10.34 11.70
N LYS A 350 -11.51 -11.57 11.23
CA LYS A 350 -10.19 -12.21 11.21
C LYS A 350 -9.34 -11.81 10.00
N THR A 351 -9.95 -11.21 8.97
CA THR A 351 -9.23 -10.74 7.80
C THR A 351 -8.66 -9.36 8.11
N PRO A 352 -7.34 -9.21 8.16
CA PRO A 352 -6.75 -7.91 8.44
C PRO A 352 -7.19 -6.88 7.41
N SER A 353 -7.74 -5.78 7.89
CA SER A 353 -7.98 -4.61 7.07
C SER A 353 -6.69 -3.81 6.89
N SER A 354 -6.71 -2.80 6.02
CA SER A 354 -5.59 -1.88 5.91
C SER A 354 -5.44 -1.07 7.17
N GLY A 355 -4.28 -1.11 7.81
CA GLY A 355 -3.95 -0.23 8.91
C GLY A 355 -3.05 0.90 8.43
N LEU A 356 -3.36 2.12 8.81
CA LEU A 356 -2.66 3.32 8.39
C LEU A 356 -2.00 4.02 9.58
N CYS A 357 -0.96 4.80 9.32
CA CYS A 357 -0.41 5.77 10.27
C CYS A 357 -0.34 7.12 9.57
N ALA A 358 -0.68 8.17 10.29
CA ALA A 358 -0.70 9.52 9.76
C ALA A 358 -0.15 10.54 10.75
N VAL A 359 0.46 11.57 10.22
CA VAL A 359 0.71 12.83 10.92
C VAL A 359 0.12 13.93 10.07
N GLY A 360 -0.68 14.79 10.66
CA GLY A 360 -1.34 15.87 9.93
C GLY A 360 -1.36 17.16 10.72
N ARG A 361 -1.71 18.22 10.05
CA ARG A 361 -1.91 19.53 10.66
C ARG A 361 -3.40 19.75 10.90
N SER A 362 -3.77 19.99 12.16
CA SER A 362 -5.15 20.33 12.49
C SER A 362 -5.50 21.72 11.93
N ARG A 363 -6.78 22.05 11.89
CA ARG A 363 -7.23 23.41 11.51
C ARG A 363 -6.71 24.53 12.41
N ALA A 364 -6.35 24.19 13.64
CA ALA A 364 -5.74 25.12 14.57
C ALA A 364 -4.22 25.26 14.34
N GLY A 365 -3.64 24.54 13.35
CA GLY A 365 -2.21 24.55 13.04
C GLY A 365 -1.38 23.58 13.90
N THR A 366 -2.01 22.83 14.81
CA THR A 366 -1.33 21.85 15.67
C THR A 366 -0.97 20.61 14.87
N ILE A 367 0.21 20.04 15.11
CA ILE A 367 0.62 18.76 14.55
C ILE A 367 -0.04 17.64 15.37
N GLU A 368 -0.73 16.74 14.69
CA GLU A 368 -1.44 15.61 15.28
C GLU A 368 -0.97 14.29 14.65
N GLY A 369 -0.51 13.37 15.49
CA GLY A 369 -0.19 12.00 15.06
C GLY A 369 -1.37 11.06 15.34
N VAL A 370 -1.63 10.12 14.42
CA VAL A 370 -2.66 9.10 14.58
C VAL A 370 -2.14 7.75 14.10
N ALA A 371 -2.18 6.77 15.00
CA ALA A 371 -2.03 5.36 14.67
C ALA A 371 -3.41 4.69 14.57
N ASP A 372 -3.56 3.82 13.59
CA ASP A 372 -4.79 3.09 13.33
C ASP A 372 -4.99 1.96 14.36
N TRP A 373 -6.15 1.89 14.96
CA TRP A 373 -6.51 0.82 15.91
C TRP A 373 -6.39 -0.59 15.30
N ARG A 374 -6.42 -0.70 13.96
CA ARG A 374 -6.34 -1.98 13.24
C ARG A 374 -4.96 -2.63 13.29
N THR A 375 -3.92 -1.87 13.59
CA THR A 375 -2.51 -2.35 13.54
C THR A 375 -1.76 -2.27 14.86
N GLY A 376 -2.35 -1.73 15.90
CA GLY A 376 -1.65 -1.59 17.19
C GLY A 376 -0.40 -0.70 17.13
N GLY A 377 -0.36 0.24 16.18
CA GLY A 377 0.67 1.26 16.10
C GLY A 377 0.57 2.27 17.24
N ASP A 378 1.59 3.11 17.37
CA ASP A 378 1.66 4.13 18.43
C ASP A 378 2.09 5.48 17.86
N VAL A 379 1.98 6.54 18.67
CA VAL A 379 2.31 7.92 18.35
C VAL A 379 3.28 8.44 19.39
N ALA A 380 4.34 9.10 18.96
CA ALA A 380 5.27 9.79 19.84
C ALA A 380 5.50 11.22 19.33
N GLY A 381 5.73 12.14 20.24
CA GLY A 381 6.07 13.55 19.96
C GLY A 381 7.05 14.07 21.00
N LEU A 382 7.85 15.05 20.62
CA LEU A 382 8.78 15.80 21.45
C LEU A 382 8.28 17.21 21.64
#